data_131a94d56aed63a2698b28528a60df89
#
_entry.id   131a94d56aed63a2698b28528a60df89
#
_cell.length_a   1.000
_cell.length_b   1.000
_cell.length_c   1.000
_cell.angle_alpha   90.00
_cell.angle_beta   90.00
_cell.angle_gamma   90.00
#
_symmetry.space_group_name_H-M   'P 1'
#
loop_
_entity.id
_entity.type
_entity.pdbx_description
1 polymer ?
#
loop_
_entity_poly.entity_id
_entity_poly.type
_entity_poly.pdbx_seq_one_letter_code
_entity_poly.pdbx_strand_id
1 'polypeptide(L)'
;MINNKSRRHFLQNTSLLLAGLPLVSFDKLYFSGIPGSNTDIIINKPEIIVKDSRINLSFGTERMILNQGLQPSMLCTKKGTLVVQSQLPKKPHPQERIFYPYAVSTVVSRDGGNNWSEFPLKEGDNGVNIEGGIIQLRNGTILALETYVTPHPTDPDKGQGLLFHSMDDYKTLQGPRTITFHIPGADFHGSSDDGGRPHAAMRLHRRIIELPNGDLFTTIYGWLKGDNTASGYTPTMKKTRVMLFRSKNQGLDWDFVSTVAADSSVGTEGFGEPVLARVSHGIKTGRLICQMRTGRDMYEAVSDDEGRTWTPARPRVFADLDVYKTEKWIDMFRGFKRKGELIENNPNEIIGAVVDPELLELRSGILIAAFGVRIPARACWTNPSHPWNGNYLAFSLDHGDTWSQVVRMTSAVFTTHYMAVEETPKGNSIFVVYDFGHWTCREGRYTYGRPVQISVTRK
;
A
#
# COMPACT_ATOMS: atom_id res chain seq x y z
N MET A 1 -16.15 25.02 34.37
CA MET A 1 -17.49 24.74 33.81
C MET A 1 -17.59 25.49 32.48
N ILE A 2 -17.25 24.87 31.36
CA ILE A 2 -17.43 25.44 30.01
C ILE A 2 -18.17 24.40 29.19
N ASN A 3 -19.23 24.86 28.58
CA ASN A 3 -20.38 24.17 28.04
C ASN A 3 -20.10 23.23 26.85
N ASN A 4 -20.53 22.01 27.00
CA ASN A 4 -20.50 20.91 26.03
C ASN A 4 -21.71 20.98 25.05
N LYS A 5 -21.83 22.00 24.20
CA LYS A 5 -22.95 22.13 23.25
C LYS A 5 -22.57 22.26 21.76
N SER A 6 -21.31 22.05 21.39
CA SER A 6 -20.85 22.30 20.00
C SER A 6 -20.70 21.07 19.09
N ARG A 7 -20.95 19.85 19.57
CA ARG A 7 -20.77 18.63 18.77
C ARG A 7 -22.04 18.00 18.17
N ARG A 8 -23.22 18.52 18.46
CA ARG A 8 -24.50 17.94 17.95
C ARG A 8 -25.07 18.61 16.69
N HIS A 9 -24.56 19.75 16.26
CA HIS A 9 -25.06 20.47 15.08
C HIS A 9 -24.40 20.13 13.74
N PHE A 10 -23.32 19.33 13.73
CA PHE A 10 -22.63 18.99 12.48
C PHE A 10 -23.23 17.79 11.74
N LEU A 11 -24.10 17.03 12.38
CA LEU A 11 -24.72 15.82 11.81
C LEU A 11 -26.17 15.99 11.36
N GLN A 12 -26.77 17.17 11.50
CA GLN A 12 -28.20 17.38 11.16
C GLN A 12 -28.45 18.17 9.87
N ASN A 13 -27.45 18.74 9.20
CA ASN A 13 -27.65 19.58 8.01
C ASN A 13 -27.22 18.94 6.67
N THR A 14 -27.13 17.63 6.56
CA THR A 14 -26.89 16.93 5.28
C THR A 14 -28.12 16.17 4.75
N SER A 15 -29.30 16.43 5.25
CA SER A 15 -30.50 15.70 4.85
C SER A 15 -31.63 16.61 4.33
N LEU A 16 -31.32 17.56 3.47
CA LEU A 16 -32.36 18.28 2.71
C LEU A 16 -31.74 18.94 1.49
N LEU A 17 -31.77 18.23 0.33
CA LEU A 17 -31.95 18.76 -1.03
C LEU A 17 -31.64 17.66 -2.05
N LEU A 18 -32.50 16.66 -2.13
CA LEU A 18 -32.60 15.73 -3.26
C LEU A 18 -34.09 15.42 -3.50
N ALA A 19 -34.82 16.43 -3.90
CA ALA A 19 -36.16 16.24 -4.43
C ALA A 19 -36.07 16.38 -5.96
N GLY A 20 -36.15 15.26 -6.70
CA GLY A 20 -36.40 15.31 -8.12
C GLY A 20 -35.77 14.26 -9.01
N LEU A 21 -35.02 13.29 -8.49
CA LEU A 21 -34.60 12.14 -9.27
C LEU A 21 -35.12 10.85 -8.60
N PRO A 22 -35.49 9.81 -9.38
CA PRO A 22 -35.95 8.58 -8.75
C PRO A 22 -34.79 8.05 -7.89
N LEU A 23 -35.02 8.00 -6.59
CA LEU A 23 -34.22 7.28 -5.62
C LEU A 23 -34.19 5.79 -6.05
N VAL A 24 -33.28 5.44 -6.93
CA VAL A 24 -32.82 4.05 -6.99
C VAL A 24 -32.12 3.88 -5.65
N SER A 25 -32.75 3.19 -4.72
CA SER A 25 -32.22 2.99 -3.39
C SER A 25 -30.84 2.33 -3.53
N PHE A 26 -29.81 3.04 -3.16
CA PHE A 26 -28.42 2.58 -3.14
C PHE A 26 -28.24 1.26 -2.37
N ASP A 27 -29.16 0.98 -1.43
CA ASP A 27 -29.18 -0.26 -0.66
C ASP A 27 -29.41 -1.53 -1.49
N LYS A 28 -30.04 -1.44 -2.65
CA LYS A 28 -30.36 -2.63 -3.45
C LYS A 28 -29.31 -3.03 -4.48
N LEU A 29 -28.40 -2.15 -4.86
CA LEU A 29 -27.33 -2.48 -5.84
C LEU A 29 -26.05 -3.05 -5.19
N TYR A 30 -25.83 -2.80 -3.90
CA TYR A 30 -24.61 -3.22 -3.20
C TYR A 30 -24.84 -4.28 -2.11
N PHE A 31 -26.09 -4.55 -1.72
CA PHE A 31 -26.41 -5.46 -0.62
C PHE A 31 -27.04 -6.79 -1.02
N SER A 32 -27.13 -7.12 -2.31
CA SER A 32 -27.58 -8.46 -2.71
C SER A 32 -26.59 -9.59 -2.41
N GLY A 33 -25.58 -9.35 -1.59
CA GLY A 33 -24.56 -10.30 -1.24
C GLY A 33 -24.09 -10.19 0.21
N ILE A 34 -25.02 -10.13 1.21
CA ILE A 34 -24.62 -10.30 2.61
C ILE A 34 -24.21 -11.76 2.81
N PRO A 35 -22.99 -12.05 3.31
CA PRO A 35 -22.54 -13.41 3.52
C PRO A 35 -23.31 -14.09 4.65
N GLY A 36 -24.28 -14.88 4.30
CA GLY A 36 -24.96 -15.85 5.17
C GLY A 36 -25.12 -17.22 4.52
N SER A 37 -24.68 -17.34 3.28
CA SER A 37 -24.66 -18.61 2.55
C SER A 37 -23.28 -18.80 1.90
N ASN A 38 -22.77 -20.02 1.90
CA ASN A 38 -21.52 -20.47 1.25
C ASN A 38 -21.53 -20.32 -0.28
N THR A 39 -22.02 -19.22 -0.82
CA THR A 39 -21.96 -18.93 -2.26
C THR A 39 -20.75 -18.06 -2.52
N ASP A 40 -19.86 -18.51 -3.42
CA ASP A 40 -18.74 -17.74 -3.93
C ASP A 40 -19.24 -16.42 -4.50
N ILE A 41 -19.06 -15.32 -3.75
CA ILE A 41 -19.47 -14.00 -4.22
C ILE A 41 -18.37 -13.49 -5.14
N ILE A 42 -18.64 -13.48 -6.44
CA ILE A 42 -17.76 -12.82 -7.43
C ILE A 42 -18.04 -11.33 -7.35
N ILE A 43 -17.23 -10.61 -6.55
CA ILE A 43 -17.37 -9.16 -6.42
C ILE A 43 -16.68 -8.43 -7.57
N ASN A 44 -15.56 -8.97 -8.04
CA ASN A 44 -14.75 -8.35 -9.07
C ASN A 44 -14.37 -9.36 -10.16
N LYS A 45 -14.58 -8.95 -11.40
CA LYS A 45 -14.08 -9.67 -12.57
C LYS A 45 -12.84 -8.94 -13.06
N PRO A 46 -11.64 -9.57 -13.02
CA PRO A 46 -10.44 -8.97 -13.58
C PRO A 46 -10.60 -8.67 -15.07
N GLU A 47 -10.07 -7.53 -15.49
CA GLU A 47 -10.15 -7.06 -16.87
C GLU A 47 -8.74 -6.75 -17.40
N ILE A 48 -8.36 -7.34 -18.52
CA ILE A 48 -7.09 -7.02 -19.18
C ILE A 48 -7.28 -5.71 -19.95
N ILE A 49 -6.63 -4.65 -19.47
CA ILE A 49 -6.71 -3.31 -20.06
C ILE A 49 -5.71 -3.16 -21.21
N VAL A 50 -4.49 -3.66 -21.00
CA VAL A 50 -3.44 -3.71 -22.03
C VAL A 50 -2.93 -5.14 -22.08
N LYS A 51 -2.87 -5.70 -23.29
CA LYS A 51 -2.50 -7.11 -23.50
C LYS A 51 -1.13 -7.22 -24.16
N ASP A 52 -0.25 -8.00 -23.53
CA ASP A 52 0.96 -8.54 -24.16
C ASP A 52 0.67 -9.98 -24.62
N SER A 53 0.84 -10.25 -25.91
CA SER A 53 0.58 -11.58 -26.49
C SER A 53 1.46 -12.71 -25.91
N ARG A 54 2.55 -12.34 -25.25
CA ARG A 54 3.46 -13.28 -24.59
C ARG A 54 2.96 -13.73 -23.22
N ILE A 55 2.07 -12.95 -22.57
CA ILE A 55 1.61 -13.18 -21.21
C ILE A 55 0.16 -13.68 -21.22
N ASN A 56 -0.07 -14.84 -20.64
CA ASN A 56 -1.41 -15.36 -20.40
C ASN A 56 -1.66 -15.48 -18.91
N LEU A 57 -2.83 -15.03 -18.47
CA LEU A 57 -3.25 -15.04 -17.07
C LEU A 57 -4.50 -15.89 -16.90
N SER A 58 -4.51 -16.71 -15.85
CA SER A 58 -5.69 -17.42 -15.39
C SER A 58 -5.99 -17.00 -13.95
N PHE A 59 -7.19 -16.49 -13.72
CA PHE A 59 -7.65 -16.00 -12.44
C PHE A 59 -8.44 -17.09 -11.72
N GLY A 60 -7.98 -17.45 -10.52
CA GLY A 60 -8.73 -18.38 -9.66
C GLY A 60 -9.92 -17.72 -8.98
N THR A 61 -10.67 -18.51 -8.23
CA THR A 61 -11.83 -18.05 -7.48
C THR A 61 -11.46 -17.00 -6.46
N GLU A 62 -12.19 -15.89 -6.46
CA GLU A 62 -12.10 -14.86 -5.43
C GLU A 62 -12.76 -15.34 -4.14
N ARG A 63 -12.11 -15.08 -3.01
CA ARG A 63 -12.63 -15.44 -1.69
C ARG A 63 -12.49 -14.29 -0.71
N MET A 64 -13.46 -14.16 0.18
CA MET A 64 -13.32 -13.29 1.33
C MET A 64 -12.32 -13.94 2.30
N ILE A 65 -11.29 -13.18 2.68
CA ILE A 65 -10.20 -13.62 3.57
C ILE A 65 -10.44 -13.10 4.98
N LEU A 66 -10.80 -11.83 5.07
CA LEU A 66 -11.01 -11.14 6.33
C LEU A 66 -12.31 -10.34 6.30
N ASN A 67 -13.13 -10.58 7.30
CA ASN A 67 -14.29 -9.73 7.58
C ASN A 67 -13.82 -8.53 8.43
N GLN A 68 -14.17 -7.31 8.01
CA GLN A 68 -13.79 -6.06 8.67
C GLN A 68 -12.34 -5.59 8.47
N GLY A 69 -11.67 -5.95 7.37
CA GLY A 69 -10.30 -5.52 7.08
C GLY A 69 -10.19 -4.56 5.89
N LEU A 70 -9.30 -3.55 6.00
CA LEU A 70 -8.88 -2.66 4.92
C LEU A 70 -7.35 -2.61 4.82
N GLN A 71 -6.83 -2.13 3.68
CA GLN A 71 -5.40 -1.93 3.42
C GLN A 71 -4.58 -3.19 3.73
N PRO A 72 -4.71 -4.24 2.90
CA PRO A 72 -4.05 -5.51 3.16
C PRO A 72 -2.54 -5.44 2.90
N SER A 73 -1.79 -6.19 3.73
CA SER A 73 -0.39 -6.56 3.52
C SER A 73 -0.25 -8.07 3.59
N MET A 74 0.76 -8.64 2.92
CA MET A 74 0.87 -10.09 2.79
C MET A 74 2.32 -10.58 2.79
N LEU A 75 2.50 -11.83 3.23
CA LEU A 75 3.68 -12.66 3.00
C LEU A 75 3.24 -14.03 2.50
N CYS A 76 3.96 -14.58 1.51
CA CYS A 76 3.92 -16.00 1.17
C CYS A 76 5.26 -16.65 1.54
N THR A 77 5.23 -17.67 2.40
CA THR A 77 6.46 -18.38 2.79
C THR A 77 6.87 -19.39 1.72
N LYS A 78 8.12 -19.88 1.81
CA LYS A 78 8.64 -20.95 0.94
C LYS A 78 7.85 -22.25 1.05
N LYS A 79 7.14 -22.47 2.15
CA LYS A 79 6.24 -23.62 2.34
C LYS A 79 4.83 -23.37 1.79
N GLY A 80 4.53 -22.16 1.36
CA GLY A 80 3.22 -21.77 0.85
C GLY A 80 2.24 -21.31 1.92
N THR A 81 2.72 -21.04 3.13
CA THR A 81 1.92 -20.37 4.14
C THR A 81 1.67 -18.93 3.69
N LEU A 82 0.41 -18.57 3.56
CA LEU A 82 -0.02 -17.19 3.29
C LEU A 82 -0.34 -16.51 4.62
N VAL A 83 0.29 -15.38 4.88
CA VAL A 83 -0.02 -14.50 6.01
C VAL A 83 -0.64 -13.25 5.42
N VAL A 84 -1.86 -12.92 5.77
CA VAL A 84 -2.56 -11.70 5.34
C VAL A 84 -2.92 -10.90 6.57
N GLN A 85 -2.61 -9.63 6.53
CA GLN A 85 -2.95 -8.69 7.59
C GLN A 85 -3.73 -7.52 7.00
N SER A 86 -4.74 -7.07 7.73
CA SER A 86 -5.50 -5.87 7.37
C SER A 86 -5.77 -5.01 8.59
N GLN A 87 -5.96 -3.73 8.35
CA GLN A 87 -6.31 -2.76 9.38
C GLN A 87 -7.79 -2.85 9.72
N LEU A 88 -8.11 -2.65 10.99
CA LEU A 88 -9.47 -2.68 11.53
C LEU A 88 -9.95 -1.26 11.91
N PRO A 89 -10.44 -0.46 10.93
CA PRO A 89 -10.69 0.97 11.17
C PRO A 89 -11.72 1.30 12.24
N LYS A 90 -12.50 0.32 12.72
CA LYS A 90 -13.44 0.50 13.85
C LYS A 90 -12.83 0.22 15.20
N LYS A 91 -11.67 -0.44 15.24
CA LYS A 91 -10.99 -0.78 16.48
C LYS A 91 -9.79 0.15 16.66
N PRO A 92 -9.79 1.03 17.64
CA PRO A 92 -8.60 1.82 17.95
C PRO A 92 -7.47 0.89 18.36
N HIS A 93 -6.23 1.31 18.07
CA HIS A 93 -5.07 0.57 18.53
C HIS A 93 -5.01 0.62 20.07
N PRO A 94 -4.77 -0.49 20.77
CA PRO A 94 -4.79 -0.52 22.23
C PRO A 94 -3.61 0.20 22.89
N GLN A 95 -2.54 0.52 22.15
CA GLN A 95 -1.38 1.26 22.66
C GLN A 95 -1.30 2.66 22.08
N GLU A 96 -1.33 3.67 22.95
CA GLU A 96 -1.23 5.07 22.55
C GLU A 96 0.10 5.46 21.88
N ARG A 97 1.17 4.72 22.15
CA ARG A 97 2.51 4.99 21.61
C ARG A 97 2.69 4.59 20.14
N ILE A 98 1.78 3.82 19.57
CA ILE A 98 1.77 3.55 18.14
C ILE A 98 0.85 4.56 17.51
N PHE A 99 1.39 5.34 16.61
CA PHE A 99 0.71 6.48 16.00
C PHE A 99 -0.36 6.07 15.01
N TYR A 100 -0.39 4.82 14.60
CA TYR A 100 -1.44 4.30 13.76
C TYR A 100 -2.71 4.08 14.62
N PRO A 101 -3.82 4.74 14.27
CA PRO A 101 -4.98 4.78 15.16
C PRO A 101 -5.82 3.51 15.17
N TYR A 102 -5.46 2.49 14.38
CA TYR A 102 -6.28 1.30 14.20
C TYR A 102 -5.54 0.01 14.56
N ALA A 103 -6.27 -0.93 15.14
CA ALA A 103 -5.78 -2.28 15.33
C ALA A 103 -5.61 -3.00 13.98
N VAL A 104 -4.80 -4.02 13.97
CA VAL A 104 -4.63 -4.92 12.82
C VAL A 104 -5.22 -6.29 13.13
N SER A 105 -5.67 -7.01 12.10
CA SER A 105 -6.03 -8.42 12.18
C SER A 105 -5.16 -9.21 11.22
N THR A 106 -4.60 -10.31 11.70
CA THR A 106 -3.76 -11.20 10.92
C THR A 106 -4.44 -12.56 10.79
N VAL A 107 -4.52 -13.07 9.57
CA VAL A 107 -5.00 -14.42 9.28
C VAL A 107 -3.96 -15.19 8.49
N VAL A 108 -3.97 -16.50 8.66
CA VAL A 108 -2.99 -17.41 8.06
C VAL A 108 -3.71 -18.52 7.33
N SER A 109 -3.28 -18.82 6.11
CA SER A 109 -3.65 -19.99 5.34
C SER A 109 -2.44 -20.88 5.12
N ARG A 110 -2.63 -22.21 5.31
CA ARG A 110 -1.57 -23.21 5.08
C ARG A 110 -1.89 -24.17 3.94
N ASP A 111 -2.96 -23.87 3.20
CA ASP A 111 -3.49 -24.70 2.11
C ASP A 111 -3.69 -23.92 0.79
N GLY A 112 -2.88 -22.87 0.62
CA GLY A 112 -2.89 -22.06 -0.61
C GLY A 112 -4.07 -21.10 -0.72
N GLY A 113 -4.63 -20.65 0.40
CA GLY A 113 -5.72 -19.67 0.44
C GLY A 113 -7.12 -20.28 0.42
N ASN A 114 -7.25 -21.61 0.62
CA ASN A 114 -8.56 -22.26 0.67
C ASN A 114 -9.24 -22.09 2.03
N ASN A 115 -8.48 -22.21 3.12
CA ASN A 115 -8.96 -21.98 4.47
C ASN A 115 -8.07 -21.00 5.20
N TRP A 116 -8.67 -20.18 6.05
CA TRP A 116 -8.01 -19.12 6.82
C TRP A 116 -8.34 -19.27 8.30
N SER A 117 -7.33 -19.05 9.14
CA SER A 117 -7.47 -18.99 10.60
C SER A 117 -6.87 -17.71 11.14
N GLU A 118 -7.48 -17.13 12.16
CA GLU A 118 -6.89 -15.99 12.86
C GLU A 118 -5.54 -16.39 13.46
N PHE A 119 -4.56 -15.49 13.35
CA PHE A 119 -3.29 -15.66 14.04
C PHE A 119 -3.49 -15.29 15.52
N PRO A 120 -3.25 -16.23 16.46
CA PRO A 120 -3.50 -15.96 17.86
C PRO A 120 -2.46 -14.96 18.41
N LEU A 121 -2.91 -13.80 18.80
CA LEU A 121 -2.12 -12.88 19.61
C LEU A 121 -2.26 -13.27 21.08
N LYS A 122 -1.16 -13.15 21.84
CA LYS A 122 -1.22 -13.29 23.30
C LYS A 122 -1.99 -12.10 23.86
N GLU A 123 -2.65 -12.29 25.00
CA GLU A 123 -3.32 -11.21 25.72
C GLU A 123 -2.32 -10.07 26.01
N GLY A 124 -2.70 -8.85 25.64
CA GLY A 124 -1.82 -7.68 25.76
C GLY A 124 -0.80 -7.52 24.63
N ASP A 125 -0.72 -8.47 23.68
CA ASP A 125 0.13 -8.37 22.51
C ASP A 125 -0.66 -7.72 21.35
N ASN A 126 -0.09 -6.68 20.74
CA ASN A 126 -0.73 -5.95 19.64
C ASN A 126 -0.31 -6.46 18.27
N GLY A 127 0.58 -7.44 18.23
CA GLY A 127 1.20 -7.90 17.00
C GLY A 127 2.15 -6.87 16.38
N VAL A 128 2.45 -7.06 15.13
CA VAL A 128 3.25 -6.15 14.29
C VAL A 128 2.38 -5.68 13.14
N ASN A 129 2.48 -4.41 12.76
CA ASN A 129 1.91 -3.95 11.50
C ASN A 129 2.90 -4.25 10.37
N ILE A 130 2.66 -5.36 9.64
CA ILE A 130 3.56 -5.86 8.60
C ILE A 130 3.61 -4.98 7.34
N GLU A 131 2.81 -3.94 7.25
CA GLU A 131 2.96 -2.90 6.23
C GLU A 131 4.34 -2.25 6.26
N GLY A 132 5.01 -2.23 7.42
CA GLY A 132 6.38 -1.75 7.57
C GLY A 132 7.43 -2.60 6.85
N GLY A 133 7.09 -3.83 6.54
CA GLY A 133 7.92 -4.78 5.80
C GLY A 133 7.98 -6.14 6.47
N ILE A 134 7.85 -7.18 5.66
CA ILE A 134 7.99 -8.58 6.09
C ILE A 134 8.72 -9.38 5.03
N ILE A 135 9.58 -10.31 5.45
CA ILE A 135 10.34 -11.19 4.56
C ILE A 135 10.58 -12.54 5.21
N GLN A 136 10.59 -13.62 4.43
CA GLN A 136 11.24 -14.86 4.83
C GLN A 136 12.65 -14.93 4.25
N LEU A 137 13.65 -14.89 5.11
CA LEU A 137 15.07 -14.99 4.75
C LEU A 137 15.41 -16.36 4.13
N ARG A 138 16.58 -16.45 3.48
CA ARG A 138 17.06 -17.71 2.89
C ARG A 138 17.22 -18.82 3.91
N ASN A 139 17.59 -18.49 5.15
CA ASN A 139 17.69 -19.45 6.26
C ASN A 139 16.35 -19.93 6.83
N GLY A 140 15.23 -19.38 6.33
CA GLY A 140 13.88 -19.74 6.76
C GLY A 140 13.29 -18.85 7.85
N THR A 141 14.07 -18.01 8.51
CA THR A 141 13.59 -17.04 9.50
C THR A 141 12.70 -16.00 8.83
N ILE A 142 11.55 -15.72 9.40
CA ILE A 142 10.70 -14.61 8.99
C ILE A 142 11.03 -13.40 9.86
N LEU A 143 11.28 -12.27 9.22
CA LEU A 143 11.48 -10.98 9.88
C LEU A 143 10.32 -10.06 9.51
N ALA A 144 9.78 -9.32 10.49
CA ALA A 144 8.76 -8.31 10.29
C ALA A 144 9.13 -7.03 11.04
N LEU A 145 9.06 -5.91 10.34
CA LEU A 145 9.30 -4.57 10.87
C LEU A 145 7.97 -3.88 11.13
N GLU A 146 7.83 -3.27 12.29
CA GLU A 146 6.74 -2.33 12.55
C GLU A 146 6.86 -1.11 11.65
N THR A 147 5.74 -0.55 11.22
CA THR A 147 5.66 0.54 10.24
C THR A 147 6.40 1.81 10.67
N TYR A 148 6.49 2.08 11.97
CA TYR A 148 6.99 3.37 12.45
C TYR A 148 8.41 3.32 12.99
N VAL A 149 9.19 4.32 12.60
CA VAL A 149 10.49 4.66 13.17
C VAL A 149 10.35 5.95 13.93
N THR A 150 10.46 5.87 15.26
CA THR A 150 10.35 7.01 16.19
C THR A 150 11.72 7.59 16.54
N PRO A 151 11.83 8.85 17.00
CA PRO A 151 13.11 9.42 17.38
C PRO A 151 13.77 8.61 18.50
N HIS A 152 15.07 8.45 18.41
CA HIS A 152 15.86 7.88 19.49
C HIS A 152 15.87 8.86 20.71
N PRO A 153 15.76 8.37 21.96
CA PRO A 153 15.61 9.25 23.13
C PRO A 153 16.75 10.25 23.36
N THR A 154 17.97 9.90 22.96
CA THR A 154 19.18 10.68 23.28
C THR A 154 20.04 11.06 22.08
N ASP A 155 19.76 10.51 20.89
CA ASP A 155 20.57 10.75 19.69
C ASP A 155 19.68 11.26 18.56
N PRO A 156 19.79 12.53 18.15
CA PRO A 156 18.93 13.12 17.15
C PRO A 156 19.17 12.57 15.73
N ASP A 157 20.29 11.91 15.49
CA ASP A 157 20.63 11.29 14.21
C ASP A 157 20.26 9.79 14.16
N LYS A 158 19.42 9.35 15.12
CA LYS A 158 18.92 7.97 15.17
C LYS A 158 17.42 7.90 15.32
N GLY A 159 16.86 6.84 14.79
CA GLY A 159 15.49 6.40 15.01
C GLY A 159 15.44 5.02 15.68
N GLN A 160 14.32 4.74 16.33
CA GLN A 160 14.01 3.42 16.88
C GLN A 160 12.84 2.80 16.13
N GLY A 161 13.00 1.55 15.72
CA GLY A 161 11.95 0.71 15.18
C GLY A 161 11.71 -0.53 16.04
N LEU A 162 10.75 -1.34 15.67
CA LEU A 162 10.46 -2.61 16.32
C LEU A 162 10.58 -3.75 15.32
N LEU A 163 11.30 -4.80 15.71
CA LEU A 163 11.51 -6.02 14.95
C LEU A 163 10.81 -7.19 15.62
N PHE A 164 10.13 -7.98 14.82
CA PHE A 164 9.56 -9.26 15.20
C PHE A 164 10.13 -10.36 14.31
N HIS A 165 10.16 -11.59 14.82
CA HIS A 165 10.64 -12.72 14.03
C HIS A 165 9.85 -14.00 14.31
N SER A 166 9.84 -14.90 13.35
CA SER A 166 9.31 -16.24 13.45
C SER A 166 10.29 -17.25 12.85
N MET A 167 10.52 -18.37 13.54
CA MET A 167 11.38 -19.46 13.09
C MET A 167 10.60 -20.72 12.73
N ASP A 168 9.29 -20.72 12.83
CA ASP A 168 8.41 -21.86 12.72
C ASP A 168 7.32 -21.71 11.66
N ASP A 169 7.65 -20.95 10.59
CA ASP A 169 6.75 -20.70 9.46
C ASP A 169 5.48 -19.92 9.86
N TYR A 170 5.69 -18.87 10.65
CA TYR A 170 4.63 -18.02 11.19
C TYR A 170 3.57 -18.77 12.03
N LYS A 171 3.99 -19.77 12.81
CA LYS A 171 3.13 -20.38 13.83
C LYS A 171 3.17 -19.58 15.12
N THR A 172 4.36 -19.05 15.44
CA THR A 172 4.56 -18.11 16.55
C THR A 172 5.32 -16.88 16.07
N LEU A 173 5.11 -15.76 16.74
CA LEU A 173 5.81 -14.51 16.53
C LEU A 173 6.50 -14.11 17.82
N GLN A 174 7.80 -13.81 17.74
CA GLN A 174 8.62 -13.38 18.86
C GLN A 174 8.98 -11.90 18.67
N GLY A 175 8.99 -11.15 19.75
CA GLY A 175 9.26 -9.73 19.79
C GLY A 175 8.27 -8.99 20.69
N PRO A 176 8.22 -7.64 20.63
CA PRO A 176 9.11 -6.78 19.85
C PRO A 176 10.54 -6.70 20.40
N ARG A 177 11.49 -6.58 19.50
CA ARG A 177 12.85 -6.17 19.80
C ARG A 177 13.06 -4.76 19.27
N THR A 178 13.53 -3.83 20.10
CA THR A 178 13.92 -2.49 19.66
C THR A 178 15.15 -2.58 18.79
N ILE A 179 15.12 -1.90 17.65
CA ILE A 179 16.17 -1.82 16.65
C ILE A 179 16.51 -0.37 16.35
N THR A 180 17.69 -0.14 15.79
CA THR A 180 18.22 1.21 15.56
C THR A 180 18.29 1.51 14.06
N PHE A 181 17.87 2.71 13.67
CA PHE A 181 18.10 3.30 12.37
C PHE A 181 19.05 4.49 12.52
N HIS A 182 20.22 4.45 11.87
CA HIS A 182 21.15 5.56 11.79
C HIS A 182 20.72 6.49 10.65
N ILE A 183 20.21 7.67 10.97
CA ILE A 183 19.60 8.62 10.03
C ILE A 183 20.28 9.98 10.18
N PRO A 184 21.45 10.20 9.57
CA PRO A 184 22.15 11.48 9.70
C PRO A 184 21.29 12.67 9.27
N GLY A 185 21.11 13.63 10.14
CA GLY A 185 20.28 14.80 9.88
C GLY A 185 18.78 14.53 9.91
N ALA A 186 18.31 13.52 10.63
CA ALA A 186 16.88 13.23 10.78
C ALA A 186 16.07 14.44 11.26
N ASP A 187 14.86 14.59 10.73
CA ASP A 187 13.84 15.50 11.22
C ASP A 187 12.54 14.76 11.46
N PHE A 188 12.24 14.45 12.72
CA PHE A 188 11.02 13.77 13.10
C PHE A 188 9.82 14.71 13.33
N HIS A 189 9.97 16.00 13.10
CA HIS A 189 8.94 17.01 13.37
C HIS A 189 8.12 17.38 12.13
N GLY A 190 8.30 16.68 11.03
CA GLY A 190 7.68 16.99 9.75
C GLY A 190 6.31 16.39 9.53
N SER A 191 5.73 15.65 10.49
CA SER A 191 4.58 14.80 10.18
C SER A 191 3.29 15.15 10.91
N SER A 192 2.19 14.89 10.20
CA SER A 192 0.94 14.43 10.77
C SER A 192 0.62 13.07 10.17
N ASP A 193 -0.10 12.24 10.89
CA ASP A 193 -0.51 10.94 10.40
C ASP A 193 -1.71 11.01 9.44
N ASP A 194 -2.09 9.87 8.90
CA ASP A 194 -3.26 9.72 8.03
C ASP A 194 -4.58 9.97 8.78
N GLY A 195 -4.59 9.89 10.09
CA GLY A 195 -5.70 10.25 10.95
C GLY A 195 -5.76 11.73 11.28
N GLY A 196 -4.83 12.55 10.76
CA GLY A 196 -4.73 13.98 11.02
C GLY A 196 -4.20 14.30 12.43
N ARG A 197 -3.47 13.37 13.05
CA ARG A 197 -2.81 13.56 14.35
C ARG A 197 -1.34 13.87 14.12
N PRO A 198 -0.80 14.96 14.69
CA PRO A 198 0.62 15.21 14.67
C PRO A 198 1.37 14.09 15.39
N HIS A 199 2.45 13.62 14.84
CA HIS A 199 3.34 12.65 15.48
C HIS A 199 4.79 12.84 15.03
N ALA A 200 5.71 12.35 15.84
CA ALA A 200 7.13 12.35 15.53
C ALA A 200 7.55 10.95 15.10
N ALA A 201 7.39 10.64 13.83
CA ALA A 201 7.79 9.35 13.28
C ALA A 201 8.04 9.44 11.77
N MET A 202 8.96 8.64 11.28
CA MET A 202 9.10 8.28 9.87
C MET A 202 8.47 6.92 9.65
N ARG A 203 8.26 6.52 8.39
CA ARG A 203 7.58 5.28 8.07
C ARG A 203 8.41 4.36 7.19
N LEU A 204 8.42 3.10 7.57
CA LEU A 204 8.72 1.98 6.70
C LEU A 204 7.48 1.67 5.86
N HIS A 205 7.69 1.19 4.65
CA HIS A 205 6.58 0.74 3.81
C HIS A 205 7.05 -0.41 2.94
N ARG A 206 6.42 -1.55 3.10
CA ARG A 206 6.59 -2.77 2.33
C ARG A 206 8.05 -3.20 2.14
N ARG A 207 8.27 -4.28 1.55
CA ARG A 207 9.51 -4.97 1.14
C ARG A 207 10.80 -4.71 1.94
N ILE A 208 11.22 -5.79 2.56
CA ILE A 208 12.61 -6.00 2.94
C ILE A 208 13.23 -6.87 1.85
N ILE A 209 14.42 -6.54 1.38
CA ILE A 209 15.16 -7.32 0.37
C ILE A 209 16.39 -7.93 1.01
N GLU A 210 16.58 -9.26 0.83
CA GLU A 210 17.79 -9.95 1.22
C GLU A 210 18.75 -10.00 0.04
N LEU A 211 19.93 -9.40 0.20
CA LEU A 211 21.00 -9.39 -0.79
C LEU A 211 21.71 -10.75 -0.84
N PRO A 212 22.46 -11.06 -1.94
CA PRO A 212 23.22 -12.31 -2.05
C PRO A 212 24.20 -12.58 -0.91
N ASN A 213 24.79 -11.52 -0.32
CA ASN A 213 25.71 -11.61 0.82
C ASN A 213 25.02 -11.74 2.20
N GLY A 214 23.69 -11.71 2.25
CA GLY A 214 22.90 -11.79 3.49
C GLY A 214 22.55 -10.46 4.12
N ASP A 215 23.04 -9.34 3.59
CA ASP A 215 22.61 -8.02 4.03
C ASP A 215 21.13 -7.78 3.63
N LEU A 216 20.48 -6.87 4.34
CA LEU A 216 19.11 -6.51 4.06
C LEU A 216 19.02 -5.06 3.60
N PHE A 217 18.12 -4.81 2.66
CA PHE A 217 17.69 -3.46 2.30
C PHE A 217 16.22 -3.23 2.70
N THR A 218 15.91 -2.00 3.10
CA THR A 218 14.55 -1.48 3.23
C THR A 218 14.53 0.01 2.92
N THR A 219 13.34 0.57 2.75
CA THR A 219 13.15 2.01 2.52
C THR A 219 12.36 2.64 3.64
N ILE A 220 12.71 3.88 3.96
CA ILE A 220 11.96 4.75 4.87
C ILE A 220 11.55 5.99 4.10
N TYR A 221 10.34 6.48 4.31
CA TYR A 221 9.95 7.82 3.90
C TYR A 221 9.72 8.71 5.12
N GLY A 222 10.17 9.94 5.00
CA GLY A 222 10.18 10.91 6.09
C GLY A 222 10.95 12.16 5.69
N TRP A 223 11.68 12.74 6.64
CA TRP A 223 12.28 14.07 6.48
C TRP A 223 13.71 14.09 7.01
N LEU A 224 14.56 14.84 6.32
CA LEU A 224 15.84 15.30 6.83
C LEU A 224 15.78 16.79 7.13
N LYS A 225 16.73 17.28 7.94
CA LYS A 225 16.88 18.72 8.20
C LYS A 225 16.98 19.49 6.88
N GLY A 226 16.11 20.49 6.70
CA GLY A 226 16.01 21.25 5.46
C GLY A 226 14.79 20.89 4.59
N ASP A 227 14.09 19.80 4.85
CA ASP A 227 12.82 19.47 4.18
C ASP A 227 11.68 20.29 4.79
N ASN A 228 11.42 21.47 4.25
CA ASN A 228 10.47 22.44 4.84
C ASN A 228 9.24 22.73 3.99
N THR A 229 9.10 22.10 2.83
CA THR A 229 7.96 22.34 1.94
C THR A 229 6.70 21.70 2.49
N ALA A 230 5.65 22.49 2.66
CA ALA A 230 4.36 22.02 3.12
C ALA A 230 3.72 21.05 2.11
N SER A 231 3.08 19.99 2.61
CA SER A 231 2.30 19.08 1.79
C SER A 231 1.00 19.75 1.32
N GLY A 232 0.64 19.54 0.06
CA GLY A 232 -0.67 19.90 -0.43
C GLY A 232 -1.79 18.94 0.01
N TYR A 233 -1.43 17.81 0.57
CA TYR A 233 -2.38 16.80 1.05
C TYR A 233 -2.92 17.15 2.44
N THR A 234 -2.02 17.41 3.38
CA THR A 234 -2.36 17.79 4.75
C THR A 234 -1.49 18.98 5.15
N PRO A 235 -2.05 20.15 5.46
CA PRO A 235 -1.28 21.38 5.70
C PRO A 235 -0.28 21.30 6.87
N THR A 236 -0.53 20.41 7.83
CA THR A 236 0.34 20.18 8.99
C THR A 236 1.47 19.19 8.73
N MET A 237 1.56 18.67 7.52
CA MET A 237 2.59 17.73 7.10
C MET A 237 3.53 18.40 6.10
N LYS A 238 4.81 18.11 6.18
CA LYS A 238 5.79 18.47 5.14
C LYS A 238 5.86 17.38 4.07
N LYS A 239 6.28 17.74 2.87
CA LYS A 239 6.54 16.77 1.79
C LYS A 239 7.68 15.83 2.20
N THR A 240 7.47 14.55 1.99
CA THR A 240 8.43 13.49 2.35
C THR A 240 9.46 13.23 1.26
N ARG A 241 10.59 12.67 1.65
CA ARG A 241 11.58 12.01 0.81
C ARG A 241 11.63 10.51 1.08
N VAL A 242 12.18 9.76 0.14
CA VAL A 242 12.47 8.34 0.30
C VAL A 242 13.97 8.12 0.47
N MET A 243 14.32 7.27 1.42
CA MET A 243 15.68 6.94 1.81
C MET A 243 15.88 5.43 1.83
N LEU A 244 17.05 4.95 1.38
CA LEU A 244 17.46 3.55 1.42
C LEU A 244 18.29 3.27 2.67
N PHE A 245 18.01 2.16 3.33
CA PHE A 245 18.74 1.66 4.50
C PHE A 245 19.26 0.25 4.27
N ARG A 246 20.42 -0.04 4.86
CA ARG A 246 21.08 -1.36 4.81
C ARG A 246 21.31 -1.88 6.22
N SER A 247 20.98 -3.13 6.45
CA SER A 247 21.36 -3.87 7.65
C SER A 247 22.31 -5.00 7.31
N LYS A 248 23.38 -5.14 8.10
CA LYS A 248 24.39 -6.22 7.97
C LYS A 248 24.26 -7.27 9.06
N ASN A 249 23.30 -7.13 9.95
CA ASN A 249 23.12 -7.96 11.14
C ASN A 249 21.67 -8.41 11.32
N GLN A 250 21.03 -8.84 10.23
CA GLN A 250 19.66 -9.40 10.22
C GLN A 250 18.60 -8.45 10.78
N GLY A 251 18.71 -7.15 10.46
CA GLY A 251 17.69 -6.16 10.78
C GLY A 251 17.80 -5.54 12.17
N LEU A 252 18.89 -5.76 12.91
CA LEU A 252 19.07 -5.18 14.25
C LEU A 252 19.50 -3.72 14.21
N ASP A 253 20.39 -3.39 13.28
CA ASP A 253 20.82 -2.03 13.00
C ASP A 253 20.72 -1.75 11.51
N TRP A 254 20.30 -0.54 11.18
CA TRP A 254 20.08 -0.09 9.83
C TRP A 254 20.85 1.21 9.57
N ASP A 255 21.76 1.18 8.62
CA ASP A 255 22.53 2.34 8.23
C ASP A 255 21.91 3.01 7.00
N PHE A 256 21.81 4.32 7.01
CA PHE A 256 21.45 5.14 5.86
C PHE A 256 22.47 4.90 4.73
N VAL A 257 21.97 4.57 3.55
CA VAL A 257 22.79 4.39 2.34
C VAL A 257 22.74 5.66 1.49
N SER A 258 21.54 6.10 1.12
CA SER A 258 21.35 7.23 0.23
C SER A 258 19.90 7.74 0.28
N THR A 259 19.69 8.93 -0.26
CA THR A 259 18.36 9.40 -0.66
C THR A 259 18.00 8.80 -2.02
N VAL A 260 16.88 8.10 -2.10
CA VAL A 260 16.33 7.56 -3.34
C VAL A 260 15.70 8.68 -4.18
N ALA A 261 14.87 9.49 -3.55
CA ALA A 261 14.20 10.61 -4.20
C ALA A 261 13.86 11.72 -3.19
N ALA A 262 14.09 12.96 -3.58
CA ALA A 262 13.71 14.15 -2.85
C ALA A 262 13.54 15.30 -3.85
N ASP A 263 12.30 15.78 -4.01
CA ASP A 263 11.97 16.92 -4.86
C ASP A 263 10.71 17.60 -4.33
N SER A 264 10.85 18.81 -3.82
CA SER A 264 9.74 19.56 -3.24
C SER A 264 8.69 20.01 -4.27
N SER A 265 9.00 20.00 -5.56
CA SER A 265 8.05 20.34 -6.62
C SER A 265 7.11 19.17 -6.98
N VAL A 266 7.49 17.93 -6.64
CA VAL A 266 6.75 16.73 -7.02
C VAL A 266 5.53 16.48 -6.13
N GLY A 267 4.42 16.16 -6.79
CA GLY A 267 3.19 15.67 -6.15
C GLY A 267 2.60 16.59 -5.09
N THR A 268 1.64 16.08 -4.34
CA THR A 268 1.03 16.78 -3.21
C THR A 268 1.68 16.41 -1.88
N GLU A 269 2.32 15.26 -1.79
CA GLU A 269 2.86 14.66 -0.58
C GLU A 269 4.40 14.58 -0.56
N GLY A 270 5.06 14.88 -1.69
CA GLY A 270 6.44 14.50 -1.94
C GLY A 270 6.51 13.03 -2.34
N PHE A 271 7.53 12.30 -1.92
CA PHE A 271 7.70 10.86 -2.19
C PHE A 271 7.38 10.06 -0.93
N GLY A 272 6.39 9.19 -1.00
CA GLY A 272 5.93 8.36 0.11
C GLY A 272 5.58 6.94 -0.33
N GLU A 273 5.18 6.11 0.62
CA GLU A 273 4.80 4.71 0.41
C GLU A 273 5.73 4.00 -0.60
N PRO A 274 7.07 4.00 -0.39
CA PRO A 274 8.00 3.41 -1.35
C PRO A 274 7.92 1.90 -1.33
N VAL A 275 8.11 1.28 -2.49
CA VAL A 275 8.38 -0.14 -2.62
C VAL A 275 9.68 -0.37 -3.38
N LEU A 276 10.48 -1.30 -2.90
CA LEU A 276 11.78 -1.65 -3.47
C LEU A 276 11.77 -3.07 -4.03
N ALA A 277 12.28 -3.26 -5.24
CA ALA A 277 12.60 -4.56 -5.79
C ALA A 277 14.04 -4.61 -6.24
N ARG A 278 14.65 -5.82 -6.22
CA ARG A 278 15.96 -6.10 -6.79
C ARG A 278 15.81 -7.09 -7.92
N VAL A 279 16.30 -6.72 -9.09
CA VAL A 279 16.38 -7.62 -10.23
C VAL A 279 17.41 -8.72 -9.95
N SER A 280 16.98 -9.98 -9.99
CA SER A 280 17.81 -11.16 -9.69
C SER A 280 18.18 -11.95 -10.93
N HIS A 281 17.62 -11.61 -12.10
CA HIS A 281 17.75 -12.36 -13.33
C HIS A 281 18.20 -11.47 -14.50
N GLY A 282 18.87 -12.08 -15.48
CA GLY A 282 19.22 -11.46 -16.74
C GLY A 282 20.36 -10.44 -16.66
N ILE A 283 20.47 -9.62 -17.69
CA ILE A 283 21.59 -8.69 -17.89
C ILE A 283 21.59 -7.51 -16.90
N LYS A 284 20.48 -7.27 -16.20
CA LYS A 284 20.34 -6.21 -15.20
C LYS A 284 20.33 -6.75 -13.77
N THR A 285 20.86 -7.95 -13.56
CA THR A 285 21.01 -8.54 -12.23
C THR A 285 21.72 -7.58 -11.27
N GLY A 286 21.11 -7.29 -10.13
CA GLY A 286 21.61 -6.35 -9.13
C GLY A 286 20.92 -4.99 -9.15
N ARG A 287 20.23 -4.63 -10.24
CA ARG A 287 19.46 -3.39 -10.33
C ARG A 287 18.42 -3.32 -9.22
N LEU A 288 18.34 -2.16 -8.56
CA LEU A 288 17.27 -1.80 -7.67
C LEU A 288 16.28 -0.92 -8.41
N ILE A 289 14.98 -1.19 -8.20
CA ILE A 289 13.88 -0.37 -8.70
C ILE A 289 13.08 0.06 -7.49
N CYS A 290 12.87 1.37 -7.33
CA CYS A 290 12.03 1.92 -6.28
C CYS A 290 10.86 2.67 -6.91
N GLN A 291 9.63 2.22 -6.63
CA GLN A 291 8.41 2.93 -7.01
C GLN A 291 7.84 3.65 -5.80
N MET A 292 7.30 4.86 -6.01
CA MET A 292 6.94 5.78 -4.95
C MET A 292 5.63 6.49 -5.28
N ARG A 293 4.73 6.54 -4.31
CA ARG A 293 3.55 7.39 -4.33
C ARG A 293 3.95 8.85 -4.18
N THR A 294 3.20 9.76 -4.81
CA THR A 294 3.42 11.21 -4.68
C THR A 294 2.14 12.00 -4.35
N GLY A 295 1.02 11.29 -4.17
CA GLY A 295 -0.31 11.91 -4.10
C GLY A 295 -0.86 12.32 -5.49
N ARG A 296 -0.12 12.00 -6.55
CA ARG A 296 -0.47 12.13 -7.97
C ARG A 296 0.07 10.94 -8.74
N ASP A 297 0.96 11.16 -9.70
CA ASP A 297 1.59 10.10 -10.47
C ASP A 297 2.42 9.16 -9.59
N MET A 298 2.54 7.92 -10.01
CA MET A 298 3.59 7.03 -9.53
C MET A 298 4.93 7.52 -10.06
N TYR A 299 5.95 7.57 -9.23
CA TYR A 299 7.32 7.85 -9.64
C TYR A 299 8.20 6.63 -9.46
N GLU A 300 9.24 6.56 -10.25
CA GLU A 300 10.22 5.48 -10.19
C GLU A 300 11.63 6.05 -10.27
N ALA A 301 12.54 5.49 -9.47
CA ALA A 301 13.97 5.67 -9.56
C ALA A 301 14.66 4.31 -9.61
N VAL A 302 15.81 4.25 -10.30
CA VAL A 302 16.57 3.03 -10.52
C VAL A 302 18.01 3.24 -10.07
N SER A 303 18.61 2.19 -9.47
CA SER A 303 20.03 2.16 -9.11
C SER A 303 20.68 0.89 -9.65
N ASP A 304 21.85 1.03 -10.26
CA ASP A 304 22.66 -0.08 -10.77
C ASP A 304 23.95 -0.28 -9.93
N ASP A 305 24.06 0.37 -8.77
CA ASP A 305 25.25 0.37 -7.89
C ASP A 305 24.93 0.05 -6.42
N GLU A 306 23.97 -0.85 -6.19
CA GLU A 306 23.48 -1.23 -4.86
C GLU A 306 22.90 -0.06 -4.06
N GLY A 307 22.24 0.87 -4.72
CA GLY A 307 21.55 1.98 -4.08
C GLY A 307 22.43 3.14 -3.63
N ARG A 308 23.71 3.20 -4.05
CA ARG A 308 24.59 4.33 -3.72
C ARG A 308 24.20 5.57 -4.48
N THR A 309 23.81 5.40 -5.75
CA THR A 309 23.26 6.47 -6.59
C THR A 309 21.98 6.02 -7.28
N TRP A 310 21.13 6.99 -7.61
CA TRP A 310 19.85 6.76 -8.24
C TRP A 310 19.66 7.65 -9.45
N THR A 311 18.97 7.13 -10.46
CA THR A 311 18.48 7.99 -11.53
C THR A 311 17.53 9.05 -10.94
N PRO A 312 17.42 10.24 -11.57
CA PRO A 312 16.35 11.16 -11.20
C PRO A 312 15.00 10.46 -11.24
N ALA A 313 14.22 10.59 -10.15
CA ALA A 313 12.89 10.02 -10.09
C ALA A 313 11.99 10.61 -11.19
N ARG A 314 11.27 9.77 -11.91
CA ARG A 314 10.41 10.16 -13.04
C ARG A 314 9.05 9.51 -12.93
N PRO A 315 8.00 10.12 -13.47
CA PRO A 315 6.70 9.48 -13.57
C PRO A 315 6.80 8.12 -14.25
N ARG A 316 6.21 7.10 -13.61
CA ARG A 316 6.08 5.76 -14.18
C ARG A 316 4.66 5.58 -14.70
N VAL A 317 4.53 5.48 -16.01
CA VAL A 317 3.28 5.16 -16.71
C VAL A 317 3.31 3.69 -17.09
N PHE A 318 2.21 2.98 -16.82
CA PHE A 318 2.09 1.57 -17.13
C PHE A 318 1.36 1.41 -18.46
N ALA A 319 2.10 0.99 -19.50
CA ALA A 319 1.57 0.68 -20.82
C ALA A 319 0.64 1.78 -21.41
N ASP A 320 1.08 3.02 -21.34
CA ASP A 320 0.38 4.20 -21.86
C ASP A 320 -1.02 4.44 -21.26
N LEU A 321 -1.32 3.82 -20.11
CA LEU A 321 -2.52 4.15 -19.36
C LEU A 321 -2.49 5.62 -18.93
N ASP A 322 -3.30 6.41 -19.59
CA ASP A 322 -3.37 7.85 -19.38
C ASP A 322 -4.34 8.18 -18.22
N VAL A 323 -4.10 7.55 -17.06
CA VAL A 323 -4.91 7.74 -15.85
C VAL A 323 -4.65 9.09 -15.18
N TYR A 324 -3.62 9.82 -15.64
CA TYR A 324 -3.08 10.99 -14.96
C TYR A 324 -3.52 12.31 -15.61
N LYS A 325 -4.08 12.30 -16.82
CA LYS A 325 -4.51 13.53 -17.53
C LYS A 325 -5.87 14.00 -17.03
N THR A 326 -5.81 15.00 -16.20
CA THR A 326 -6.94 15.56 -15.47
C THR A 326 -8.01 16.16 -16.37
N GLU A 327 -7.61 16.83 -17.44
CA GLU A 327 -8.50 17.50 -18.40
C GLU A 327 -9.52 16.56 -19.06
N LYS A 328 -9.23 15.26 -19.14
CA LYS A 328 -10.15 14.27 -19.69
C LYS A 328 -11.29 13.89 -18.74
N TRP A 329 -11.14 14.22 -17.46
CA TRP A 329 -12.06 13.78 -16.42
C TRP A 329 -12.99 14.87 -15.91
N ILE A 330 -12.68 16.13 -16.22
CA ILE A 330 -13.41 17.29 -15.70
C ILE A 330 -14.90 17.23 -16.04
N ASP A 331 -15.24 16.79 -17.23
CA ASP A 331 -16.62 16.72 -17.70
C ASP A 331 -17.47 15.69 -16.93
N MET A 332 -16.83 14.59 -16.47
CA MET A 332 -17.52 13.58 -15.65
C MET A 332 -17.94 14.12 -14.28
N PHE A 333 -17.23 15.12 -13.78
CA PHE A 333 -17.46 15.68 -12.45
C PHE A 333 -18.06 17.07 -12.49
N ARG A 334 -18.49 17.53 -13.68
CA ARG A 334 -19.14 18.83 -13.85
C ARG A 334 -20.41 18.94 -12.98
N GLY A 335 -20.50 20.03 -12.22
CA GLY A 335 -21.61 20.26 -11.26
C GLY A 335 -21.47 19.53 -9.93
N PHE A 336 -20.46 18.67 -9.75
CA PHE A 336 -20.19 18.04 -8.45
C PHE A 336 -19.60 19.05 -7.47
N LYS A 337 -20.08 18.99 -6.23
CA LYS A 337 -19.57 19.83 -5.14
C LYS A 337 -18.80 19.00 -4.13
N ARG A 338 -17.68 19.54 -3.68
CA ARG A 338 -16.93 19.04 -2.54
C ARG A 338 -16.69 20.19 -1.56
N LYS A 339 -16.98 19.97 -0.28
CA LYS A 339 -16.91 21.02 0.75
C LYS A 339 -17.65 22.31 0.37
N GLY A 340 -18.77 22.20 -0.40
CA GLY A 340 -19.59 23.32 -0.82
C GLY A 340 -19.17 23.99 -2.14
N GLU A 341 -17.98 23.69 -2.66
CA GLU A 341 -17.45 24.26 -3.91
C GLU A 341 -17.60 23.27 -5.07
N LEU A 342 -17.81 23.81 -6.28
CA LEU A 342 -17.82 23.02 -7.50
C LEU A 342 -16.41 22.47 -7.78
N ILE A 343 -16.31 21.18 -8.09
CA ILE A 343 -15.01 20.50 -8.34
C ILE A 343 -14.30 21.15 -9.54
N GLU A 344 -15.02 21.54 -10.59
CA GLU A 344 -14.44 22.19 -11.77
C GLU A 344 -13.78 23.55 -11.47
N ASN A 345 -14.15 24.21 -10.37
CA ASN A 345 -13.52 25.46 -9.93
C ASN A 345 -12.20 25.22 -9.20
N ASN A 346 -11.89 23.97 -8.84
CA ASN A 346 -10.63 23.61 -8.22
C ASN A 346 -9.97 22.43 -8.96
N PRO A 347 -9.17 22.72 -9.99
CA PRO A 347 -8.50 21.68 -10.78
C PRO A 347 -7.67 20.68 -9.94
N ASN A 348 -7.17 21.11 -8.79
CA ASN A 348 -6.43 20.24 -7.88
C ASN A 348 -7.30 19.14 -7.21
N GLU A 349 -8.60 19.31 -7.19
CA GLU A 349 -9.53 18.30 -6.64
C GLU A 349 -9.84 17.18 -7.65
N ILE A 350 -9.61 17.43 -8.95
CA ILE A 350 -9.95 16.51 -10.05
C ILE A 350 -8.77 15.61 -10.42
N ILE A 351 -7.58 15.91 -9.92
CA ILE A 351 -6.37 15.18 -10.23
C ILE A 351 -6.48 13.74 -9.75
N GLY A 352 -6.15 12.80 -10.64
CA GLY A 352 -5.99 11.40 -10.29
C GLY A 352 -4.72 11.16 -9.46
N ALA A 353 -4.70 10.06 -8.73
CA ALA A 353 -3.53 9.59 -8.01
C ALA A 353 -3.35 8.09 -8.18
N VAL A 354 -2.09 7.67 -8.23
CA VAL A 354 -1.68 6.28 -8.03
C VAL A 354 -1.20 6.13 -6.61
N VAL A 355 -1.66 5.09 -5.95
CA VAL A 355 -1.42 4.86 -4.52
C VAL A 355 -0.94 3.44 -4.27
N ASP A 356 -0.32 3.23 -3.11
CA ASP A 356 0.05 1.91 -2.59
C ASP A 356 0.82 1.04 -3.59
N PRO A 357 2.00 1.48 -4.06
CA PRO A 357 2.80 0.65 -4.94
C PRO A 357 3.27 -0.61 -4.23
N GLU A 358 3.19 -1.73 -4.94
CA GLU A 358 3.82 -2.99 -4.58
C GLU A 358 4.65 -3.48 -5.77
N LEU A 359 5.80 -4.08 -5.52
CA LEU A 359 6.72 -4.52 -6.58
C LEU A 359 7.34 -5.86 -6.21
N LEU A 360 7.27 -6.81 -7.13
CA LEU A 360 7.72 -8.17 -6.93
C LEU A 360 8.45 -8.68 -8.17
N GLU A 361 9.63 -9.27 -8.04
CA GLU A 361 10.23 -10.11 -9.07
C GLU A 361 9.89 -11.58 -8.79
N LEU A 362 9.27 -12.26 -9.75
CA LEU A 362 9.05 -13.70 -9.66
C LEU A 362 10.37 -14.45 -9.88
N ARG A 363 10.44 -15.69 -9.39
CA ARG A 363 11.58 -16.60 -9.63
C ARG A 363 11.86 -16.86 -11.11
N SER A 364 10.91 -16.56 -11.99
CA SER A 364 11.08 -16.61 -13.44
C SER A 364 11.71 -15.34 -14.04
N GLY A 365 11.93 -14.30 -13.24
CA GLY A 365 12.43 -12.99 -13.68
C GLY A 365 11.36 -12.02 -14.18
N ILE A 366 10.08 -12.39 -14.11
CA ILE A 366 8.98 -11.48 -14.42
C ILE A 366 8.83 -10.49 -13.27
N LEU A 367 8.81 -9.19 -13.59
CA LEU A 367 8.45 -8.16 -12.62
C LEU A 367 6.95 -7.91 -12.65
N ILE A 368 6.37 -7.74 -11.47
CA ILE A 368 4.97 -7.39 -11.26
C ILE A 368 4.93 -6.14 -10.40
N ALA A 369 4.24 -5.10 -10.88
CA ALA A 369 3.84 -3.97 -10.09
C ALA A 369 2.36 -4.08 -9.76
N ALA A 370 2.00 -3.82 -8.50
CA ALA A 370 0.61 -3.70 -8.09
C ALA A 370 0.38 -2.28 -7.55
N PHE A 371 -0.77 -1.69 -7.83
CA PHE A 371 -1.07 -0.32 -7.44
C PHE A 371 -2.56 -0.03 -7.50
N GLY A 372 -2.99 0.99 -6.76
CA GLY A 372 -4.34 1.52 -6.84
C GLY A 372 -4.42 2.79 -7.67
N VAL A 373 -5.56 3.02 -8.32
CA VAL A 373 -5.88 4.25 -9.05
C VAL A 373 -7.09 4.92 -8.44
N ARG A 374 -6.96 6.19 -8.10
CA ARG A 374 -7.99 7.05 -7.52
C ARG A 374 -8.24 8.26 -8.41
N ILE A 375 -9.43 8.39 -8.96
CA ILE A 375 -9.83 9.53 -9.79
C ILE A 375 -11.22 10.01 -9.36
N PRO A 376 -11.39 11.23 -8.88
CA PRO A 376 -10.34 12.12 -8.39
C PRO A 376 -9.67 11.56 -7.12
N ALA A 377 -8.42 11.92 -6.88
CA ALA A 377 -7.64 11.38 -5.77
C ALA A 377 -8.33 11.49 -4.40
N ARG A 378 -9.09 12.56 -4.18
CA ARG A 378 -9.78 12.85 -2.91
C ARG A 378 -11.28 12.62 -2.93
N ALA A 379 -11.86 12.29 -4.07
CA ALA A 379 -13.31 12.12 -4.22
C ALA A 379 -13.67 10.85 -5.01
N CYS A 380 -12.74 9.93 -5.16
CA CYS A 380 -12.91 8.69 -5.91
C CYS A 380 -14.05 7.79 -5.35
N TRP A 381 -14.45 7.99 -4.10
CA TRP A 381 -15.53 7.26 -3.43
C TRP A 381 -16.90 7.89 -3.65
N THR A 382 -16.99 8.99 -4.38
CA THR A 382 -18.25 9.63 -4.72
C THR A 382 -18.81 9.07 -6.02
N ASN A 383 -20.12 9.24 -6.23
CA ASN A 383 -20.76 8.87 -7.49
C ASN A 383 -20.90 10.12 -8.38
N PRO A 384 -20.56 10.13 -9.68
CA PRO A 384 -20.16 8.94 -10.44
C PRO A 384 -18.73 8.47 -10.10
N SER A 385 -18.52 7.15 -10.18
CA SER A 385 -17.18 6.60 -10.09
C SER A 385 -16.50 6.66 -11.43
N HIS A 386 -15.25 7.08 -11.44
CA HIS A 386 -14.46 7.06 -12.66
C HIS A 386 -14.19 5.61 -13.10
N PRO A 387 -14.32 5.26 -14.41
CA PRO A 387 -14.08 3.91 -14.91
C PRO A 387 -12.70 3.34 -14.62
N TRP A 388 -11.71 4.18 -14.42
CA TRP A 388 -10.34 3.77 -14.08
C TRP A 388 -10.07 3.57 -12.60
N ASN A 389 -11.01 3.88 -11.71
CA ASN A 389 -10.84 3.58 -10.28
C ASN A 389 -10.72 2.07 -10.08
N GLY A 390 -9.77 1.65 -9.26
CA GLY A 390 -9.56 0.23 -8.96
C GLY A 390 -8.13 -0.10 -8.57
N ASN A 391 -7.89 -1.40 -8.43
CA ASN A 391 -6.58 -1.98 -8.18
C ASN A 391 -6.05 -2.63 -9.46
N TYR A 392 -4.77 -2.51 -9.71
CA TYR A 392 -4.13 -2.91 -10.95
C TYR A 392 -2.90 -3.79 -10.72
N LEU A 393 -2.65 -4.66 -11.67
CA LEU A 393 -1.36 -5.35 -11.85
C LEU A 393 -0.76 -4.93 -13.19
N ALA A 394 0.52 -4.64 -13.20
CA ALA A 394 1.29 -4.46 -14.42
C ALA A 394 2.46 -5.45 -14.46
N PHE A 395 2.83 -5.90 -15.66
CA PHE A 395 3.84 -6.93 -15.87
C PHE A 395 4.95 -6.42 -16.77
N SER A 396 6.20 -6.72 -16.40
CA SER A 396 7.40 -6.46 -17.19
C SER A 396 8.17 -7.75 -17.44
N LEU A 397 8.60 -7.94 -18.68
CA LEU A 397 9.45 -9.06 -19.09
C LEU A 397 10.91 -8.64 -19.39
N ASP A 398 11.25 -7.37 -19.17
CA ASP A 398 12.53 -6.75 -19.53
C ASP A 398 13.17 -5.99 -18.36
N HIS A 399 13.01 -6.54 -17.14
CA HIS A 399 13.64 -6.02 -15.92
C HIS A 399 13.19 -4.60 -15.54
N GLY A 400 11.92 -4.25 -15.83
CA GLY A 400 11.30 -3.00 -15.46
C GLY A 400 11.49 -1.86 -16.47
N ASP A 401 12.12 -2.11 -17.62
CA ASP A 401 12.26 -1.07 -18.66
C ASP A 401 10.91 -0.72 -19.27
N THR A 402 10.12 -1.74 -19.62
CA THR A 402 8.76 -1.56 -20.10
C THR A 402 7.75 -2.41 -19.31
N TRP A 403 6.52 -1.92 -19.23
CA TRP A 403 5.40 -2.60 -18.60
C TRP A 403 4.35 -2.86 -19.66
N SER A 404 4.31 -4.08 -20.17
CA SER A 404 3.65 -4.43 -21.44
C SER A 404 2.25 -5.01 -21.26
N GLN A 405 1.89 -5.49 -20.07
CA GLN A 405 0.54 -5.96 -19.77
C GLN A 405 0.00 -5.28 -18.52
N VAL A 406 -1.27 -4.84 -18.59
CA VAL A 406 -1.95 -4.21 -17.45
C VAL A 406 -3.31 -4.85 -17.25
N VAL A 407 -3.62 -5.19 -16.00
CA VAL A 407 -4.87 -5.81 -15.58
C VAL A 407 -5.49 -4.99 -14.47
N ARG A 408 -6.76 -4.62 -14.62
CA ARG A 408 -7.57 -4.08 -13.54
C ARG A 408 -8.19 -5.25 -12.76
N MET A 409 -7.83 -5.38 -11.50
CA MET A 409 -8.29 -6.46 -10.62
C MET A 409 -9.66 -6.16 -10.01
N THR A 410 -9.90 -4.88 -9.69
CA THR A 410 -11.14 -4.40 -9.08
C THR A 410 -11.64 -3.17 -9.80
N SER A 411 -12.96 -2.99 -9.82
CA SER A 411 -13.61 -1.79 -10.36
C SER A 411 -14.60 -1.17 -9.36
N ALA A 412 -14.47 -1.55 -8.09
CA ALA A 412 -15.38 -1.09 -7.06
C ALA A 412 -15.13 0.39 -6.68
N VAL A 413 -16.19 1.13 -6.45
CA VAL A 413 -16.15 2.50 -5.93
C VAL A 413 -15.64 2.51 -4.50
N PHE A 414 -16.08 1.54 -3.70
CA PHE A 414 -15.76 1.44 -2.29
C PHE A 414 -14.59 0.48 -2.06
N THR A 415 -13.38 1.01 -2.21
CA THR A 415 -12.13 0.35 -1.87
C THR A 415 -11.13 1.42 -1.42
N THR A 416 -10.17 1.08 -0.58
CA THR A 416 -9.05 1.99 -0.29
C THR A 416 -8.05 2.05 -1.44
N HIS A 417 -8.18 1.14 -2.43
CA HIS A 417 -7.27 0.96 -3.55
C HIS A 417 -5.90 0.42 -3.13
N TYR A 418 -5.83 -0.21 -1.96
CA TYR A 418 -4.64 -0.90 -1.49
C TYR A 418 -4.72 -2.38 -1.83
N MET A 419 -3.57 -2.96 -2.18
CA MET A 419 -3.45 -4.38 -2.48
C MET A 419 -2.04 -4.88 -2.16
N ALA A 420 -1.90 -6.20 -2.00
CA ALA A 420 -0.61 -6.85 -1.89
C ALA A 420 -0.54 -8.07 -2.79
N VAL A 421 0.68 -8.42 -3.21
CA VAL A 421 0.95 -9.54 -4.11
C VAL A 421 2.17 -10.31 -3.64
N GLU A 422 2.08 -11.65 -3.65
CA GLU A 422 3.18 -12.56 -3.34
C GLU A 422 3.24 -13.73 -4.31
N GLU A 423 4.47 -14.16 -4.65
CA GLU A 423 4.68 -15.38 -5.43
C GLU A 423 4.42 -16.61 -4.57
N THR A 424 3.63 -17.56 -5.09
CA THR A 424 3.40 -18.83 -4.42
C THR A 424 4.47 -19.87 -4.78
N PRO A 425 4.68 -20.93 -3.96
CA PRO A 425 5.66 -21.97 -4.27
C PRO A 425 5.43 -22.73 -5.58
N LYS A 426 4.23 -22.67 -6.14
CA LYS A 426 3.90 -23.34 -7.42
C LYS A 426 4.65 -22.78 -8.64
N GLY A 427 5.37 -21.65 -8.47
CA GLY A 427 6.08 -20.98 -9.54
C GLY A 427 5.14 -20.34 -10.57
N ASN A 428 5.52 -19.17 -11.08
CA ASN A 428 4.68 -18.39 -11.99
C ASN A 428 3.21 -18.28 -11.55
N SER A 429 2.99 -18.35 -10.26
CA SER A 429 1.69 -18.20 -9.62
C SER A 429 1.83 -17.20 -8.49
N ILE A 430 0.94 -16.24 -8.44
CA ILE A 430 0.86 -15.25 -7.39
C ILE A 430 -0.46 -15.40 -6.64
N PHE A 431 -0.46 -14.99 -5.39
CA PHE A 431 -1.67 -14.70 -4.65
C PHE A 431 -1.81 -13.19 -4.53
N VAL A 432 -2.99 -12.67 -4.83
CA VAL A 432 -3.30 -11.23 -4.72
C VAL A 432 -4.37 -11.02 -3.68
N VAL A 433 -4.20 -9.99 -2.88
CA VAL A 433 -5.19 -9.54 -1.90
C VAL A 433 -5.51 -8.07 -2.11
N TYR A 434 -6.76 -7.68 -1.91
CA TYR A 434 -7.25 -6.31 -2.03
C TYR A 434 -8.48 -6.12 -1.14
N ASP A 435 -8.84 -4.89 -0.85
CA ASP A 435 -9.96 -4.60 0.01
C ASP A 435 -11.23 -4.18 -0.73
N PHE A 436 -12.33 -4.29 -0.03
CA PHE A 436 -13.62 -3.70 -0.35
C PHE A 436 -14.10 -2.89 0.86
N GLY A 437 -14.64 -1.72 0.61
CA GLY A 437 -15.07 -0.79 1.64
C GLY A 437 -14.11 0.40 1.77
N HIS A 438 -14.53 1.37 2.55
CA HIS A 438 -13.79 2.60 2.78
C HIS A 438 -13.82 2.98 4.27
N TRP A 439 -12.90 3.84 4.69
CA TRP A 439 -12.81 4.33 6.07
C TRP A 439 -14.12 4.91 6.61
N THR A 440 -14.93 5.53 5.74
CA THR A 440 -16.23 6.10 6.10
C THR A 440 -17.35 5.07 6.16
N CYS A 441 -17.18 3.86 5.63
CA CYS A 441 -18.18 2.81 5.71
C CYS A 441 -18.35 2.35 7.16
N ARG A 442 -19.57 2.17 7.61
CA ARG A 442 -19.85 1.62 8.94
C ARG A 442 -19.72 0.10 8.96
N GLU A 443 -20.10 -0.54 7.88
CA GLU A 443 -20.10 -1.98 7.64
C GLU A 443 -19.58 -2.27 6.23
N GLY A 444 -19.39 -3.55 5.89
CA GLY A 444 -19.00 -3.92 4.54
C GLY A 444 -17.53 -3.58 4.23
N ARG A 445 -16.62 -3.85 5.17
CA ARG A 445 -15.18 -3.71 4.99
C ARG A 445 -14.55 -5.08 4.95
N TYR A 446 -14.13 -5.52 3.78
CA TYR A 446 -13.67 -6.88 3.58
C TYR A 446 -12.31 -6.90 2.90
N THR A 447 -11.48 -7.88 3.25
CA THR A 447 -10.31 -8.23 2.47
C THR A 447 -10.62 -9.45 1.64
N TYR A 448 -10.41 -9.36 0.33
CA TYR A 448 -10.57 -10.44 -0.63
C TYR A 448 -9.22 -10.85 -1.20
N GLY A 449 -9.16 -12.05 -1.76
CA GLY A 449 -7.99 -12.50 -2.48
C GLY A 449 -8.29 -13.64 -3.44
N ARG A 450 -7.36 -13.84 -4.35
CA ARG A 450 -7.39 -14.92 -5.33
C ARG A 450 -6.00 -15.33 -5.79
N PRO A 451 -5.81 -16.57 -6.21
CA PRO A 451 -4.61 -16.95 -6.94
C PRO A 451 -4.71 -16.49 -8.40
N VAL A 452 -3.55 -16.13 -8.97
CA VAL A 452 -3.41 -15.83 -10.41
C VAL A 452 -2.24 -16.64 -10.95
N GLN A 453 -2.53 -17.48 -11.95
CA GLN A 453 -1.52 -18.25 -12.66
C GLN A 453 -1.02 -17.45 -13.86
N ILE A 454 0.29 -17.42 -14.04
CA ILE A 454 0.96 -16.67 -15.11
C ILE A 454 1.67 -17.67 -16.01
N SER A 455 1.47 -17.59 -17.32
CA SER A 455 2.27 -18.31 -18.28
C SER A 455 2.84 -17.36 -19.32
N VAL A 456 4.12 -17.58 -19.67
CA VAL A 456 4.84 -16.75 -20.64
C VAL A 456 5.28 -17.62 -21.80
N THR A 457 4.86 -17.23 -23.00
CA THR A 457 5.37 -17.83 -24.24
C THR A 457 6.71 -17.18 -24.56
N ARG A 458 7.79 -17.95 -24.45
CA ARG A 458 9.11 -17.53 -24.93
C ARG A 458 9.11 -17.67 -26.45
N LYS A 459 9.38 -16.58 -27.15
CA LYS A 459 9.68 -16.64 -28.58
C LYS A 459 11.08 -17.15 -28.80
#